data_529aa307f1eec5e2737e782344ec17df
#
_entry.id   529aa307f1eec5e2737e782344ec17df
#
_cell.length_a   1.000
_cell.length_b   1.000
_cell.length_c   1.000
_cell.angle_alpha   90.00
_cell.angle_beta   90.00
_cell.angle_gamma   90.00
#
_symmetry.space_group_name_H-M   'P 1'
#
loop_
_entity.id
_entity.type
_entity.pdbx_description
1 polymer ?
#
loop_
_entity_poly.entity_id
_entity_poly.type
_entity_poly.pdbx_seq_one_letter_code
_entity_poly.pdbx_strand_id
1 'polypeptide(L)'
;MLLSLSAANVFAQSSLIATLSHEGEITAFYGADALKEAHEAAAHGDAITLSSGTFSATDITKAITLRGAGMQVYTINNVLPTLINGDFTIQIAEGVSEKLTIEGICHLDRISSNCKLSGARFIKSRLGRVSLAYFANASFLHCKIIEYMYLEHSDCIFNNCYVADCRPTNSSSQFYNCILVDDGDGIGLKDLEYASLYNCILIGKESSSGDRLPSSCVVYNCTGVNCYDATCFKDVPIALNVEQSIFTDTFKDYTGIYSDDITFELTDKAKKWLGTDGTQQGIYGGNFPYDPTTSNPHITKCNVAAKSTADGKLSVDIEVAGVE
;
A
#
# COMPACT_ATOMS: atom_id res chain seq x y z
N MET A 1 -26.82 29.66 -47.59
CA MET A 1 -25.83 28.61 -47.39
C MET A 1 -25.39 28.69 -45.94
N LEU A 2 -26.04 27.92 -45.05
CA LEU A 2 -25.68 27.88 -43.63
C LEU A 2 -24.55 26.87 -43.44
N LEU A 3 -23.36 27.34 -43.03
CA LEU A 3 -22.33 26.48 -42.52
C LEU A 3 -22.68 26.04 -41.09
N SER A 4 -23.01 24.77 -40.90
CA SER A 4 -23.10 24.18 -39.60
C SER A 4 -21.68 23.90 -39.09
N LEU A 5 -21.19 24.70 -38.15
CA LEU A 5 -20.03 24.33 -37.34
C LEU A 5 -20.47 23.21 -36.38
N SER A 6 -20.08 21.99 -36.69
CA SER A 6 -20.10 20.91 -35.71
C SER A 6 -19.02 21.18 -34.68
N ALA A 7 -19.44 21.58 -33.46
CA ALA A 7 -18.53 21.58 -32.32
C ALA A 7 -18.10 20.12 -32.03
N ALA A 8 -16.90 19.75 -32.47
CA ALA A 8 -16.28 18.56 -32.00
C ALA A 8 -16.02 18.74 -30.49
N ASN A 9 -16.74 18.00 -29.65
CA ASN A 9 -16.37 17.87 -28.25
C ASN A 9 -15.01 17.17 -28.20
N VAL A 10 -13.95 17.96 -28.11
CA VAL A 10 -12.64 17.45 -27.73
C VAL A 10 -12.76 17.14 -26.24
N PHE A 11 -13.16 15.93 -25.92
CA PHE A 11 -12.86 15.39 -24.61
C PHE A 11 -11.34 15.34 -24.52
N ALA A 12 -10.77 16.15 -23.63
CA ALA A 12 -9.38 15.96 -23.23
C ALA A 12 -9.30 14.53 -22.65
N GLN A 13 -8.87 13.59 -23.46
CA GLN A 13 -8.44 12.28 -22.98
C GLN A 13 -7.33 12.59 -21.98
N SER A 14 -7.54 12.27 -20.71
CA SER A 14 -6.45 12.28 -19.74
C SER A 14 -5.41 11.31 -20.26
N SER A 15 -4.38 11.82 -20.90
CA SER A 15 -3.31 10.98 -21.44
C SER A 15 -2.63 10.31 -20.26
N LEU A 16 -2.63 8.97 -20.25
CA LEU A 16 -1.77 8.23 -19.35
C LEU A 16 -0.33 8.62 -19.65
N ILE A 17 0.39 9.06 -18.64
CA ILE A 17 1.77 9.55 -18.79
C ILE A 17 2.65 8.82 -17.78
N ALA A 18 3.75 8.25 -18.27
CA ALA A 18 4.88 7.84 -17.48
C ALA A 18 6.05 8.78 -17.78
N THR A 19 6.68 9.34 -16.76
CA THR A 19 7.90 10.12 -16.90
C THR A 19 9.08 9.36 -16.33
N LEU A 20 10.13 9.21 -17.11
CA LEU A 20 11.42 8.65 -16.69
C LEU A 20 12.37 9.80 -16.38
N SER A 21 12.93 9.81 -15.18
CA SER A 21 14.06 10.65 -14.81
C SER A 21 15.33 9.82 -14.82
N HIS A 22 16.23 10.13 -15.76
CA HIS A 22 17.52 9.47 -15.97
C HIS A 22 18.62 10.52 -16.06
N GLU A 23 19.61 10.47 -15.19
CA GLU A 23 20.77 11.40 -15.16
C GLU A 23 20.39 12.89 -15.19
N GLY A 24 19.23 13.25 -14.64
CA GLY A 24 18.72 14.63 -14.59
C GLY A 24 17.89 15.04 -15.80
N GLU A 25 17.77 14.20 -16.81
CA GLU A 25 16.87 14.39 -17.94
C GLU A 25 15.52 13.72 -17.70
N ILE A 26 14.46 14.30 -18.28
CA ILE A 26 13.09 13.78 -18.15
C ILE A 26 12.57 13.42 -19.53
N THR A 27 12.17 12.15 -19.70
CA THR A 27 11.52 11.63 -20.90
C THR A 27 10.09 11.23 -20.57
N ALA A 28 9.12 11.60 -21.42
CA ALA A 28 7.72 11.25 -21.24
C ALA A 28 7.27 10.17 -22.23
N PHE A 29 6.53 9.19 -21.74
CA PHE A 29 5.89 8.12 -22.49
C PHE A 29 4.38 8.22 -22.30
N TYR A 30 3.60 7.80 -23.29
CA TYR A 30 2.16 8.03 -23.34
C TYR A 30 1.36 6.76 -23.63
N GLY A 31 0.19 6.62 -23.00
CA GLY A 31 -0.72 5.50 -23.23
C GLY A 31 -0.63 4.41 -22.16
N ALA A 32 -1.40 3.33 -22.36
CA ALA A 32 -1.51 2.25 -21.39
C ALA A 32 -0.18 1.50 -21.17
N ASP A 33 0.67 1.42 -22.19
CA ASP A 33 1.96 0.75 -22.15
C ASP A 33 3.13 1.68 -21.75
N ALA A 34 2.85 2.94 -21.40
CA ALA A 34 3.86 3.92 -21.04
C ALA A 34 4.77 3.48 -19.88
N LEU A 35 4.24 2.71 -18.90
CA LEU A 35 5.05 2.12 -17.84
C LEU A 35 6.11 1.16 -18.41
N LYS A 36 5.70 0.28 -19.34
CA LYS A 36 6.60 -0.67 -19.98
C LYS A 36 7.69 0.04 -20.77
N GLU A 37 7.32 1.00 -21.61
CA GLU A 37 8.25 1.78 -22.43
C GLU A 37 9.25 2.56 -21.56
N ALA A 38 8.78 3.20 -20.50
CA ALA A 38 9.63 3.92 -19.54
C ALA A 38 10.58 2.95 -18.81
N HIS A 39 10.10 1.75 -18.41
CA HIS A 39 10.92 0.75 -17.75
C HIS A 39 11.99 0.16 -18.72
N GLU A 40 11.65 -0.05 -19.97
CA GLU A 40 12.62 -0.51 -20.98
C GLU A 40 13.76 0.50 -21.20
N ALA A 41 13.43 1.79 -21.17
CA ALA A 41 14.41 2.88 -21.31
C ALA A 41 15.24 3.18 -20.04
N ALA A 42 14.72 2.80 -18.84
CA ALA A 42 15.36 3.11 -17.56
C ALA A 42 16.66 2.33 -17.34
N ALA A 43 17.48 2.79 -16.42
CA ALA A 43 18.61 2.11 -15.81
C ALA A 43 18.33 1.83 -14.31
N HIS A 44 19.20 1.07 -13.64
CA HIS A 44 19.14 0.95 -12.17
C HIS A 44 19.36 2.33 -11.54
N GLY A 45 18.59 2.65 -10.50
CA GLY A 45 18.64 3.92 -9.80
C GLY A 45 17.72 5.01 -10.34
N ASP A 46 17.16 4.82 -11.54
CA ASP A 46 16.24 5.79 -12.14
C ASP A 46 14.88 5.86 -11.42
N ALA A 47 14.14 6.94 -11.73
CA ALA A 47 12.79 7.12 -11.24
C ALA A 47 11.78 7.18 -12.38
N ILE A 48 10.70 6.39 -12.25
CA ILE A 48 9.53 6.44 -13.13
C ILE A 48 8.35 6.96 -12.32
N THR A 49 7.71 8.05 -12.81
CA THR A 49 6.51 8.60 -12.19
C THR A 49 5.33 8.44 -13.14
N LEU A 50 4.22 7.91 -12.59
CA LEU A 50 2.98 7.64 -13.33
C LEU A 50 1.91 8.64 -12.97
N SER A 51 1.16 9.11 -13.97
CA SER A 51 -0.08 9.86 -13.74
C SER A 51 -1.17 8.97 -13.11
N SER A 52 -2.26 9.57 -12.66
CA SER A 52 -3.49 8.80 -12.38
C SER A 52 -4.01 8.09 -13.64
N GLY A 53 -4.70 6.96 -13.43
CA GLY A 53 -5.29 6.14 -14.49
C GLY A 53 -4.73 4.71 -14.50
N THR A 54 -5.07 3.93 -15.53
CA THR A 54 -4.79 2.50 -15.60
C THR A 54 -3.70 2.19 -16.60
N PHE A 55 -2.57 1.67 -16.14
CA PHE A 55 -1.43 1.22 -16.93
C PHE A 55 -1.40 -0.30 -17.05
N SER A 56 -0.87 -0.82 -18.16
CA SER A 56 -0.53 -2.23 -18.31
C SER A 56 0.65 -2.58 -17.39
N ALA A 57 0.59 -3.75 -16.76
CA ALA A 57 1.70 -4.27 -15.97
C ALA A 57 2.91 -4.59 -16.85
N THR A 58 4.09 -4.53 -16.26
CA THR A 58 5.35 -4.98 -16.86
C THR A 58 6.24 -5.58 -15.80
N ASP A 59 7.03 -6.58 -16.15
CA ASP A 59 8.02 -7.16 -15.22
C ASP A 59 9.06 -6.11 -14.82
N ILE A 60 9.40 -6.09 -13.56
CA ILE A 60 10.38 -5.17 -12.99
C ILE A 60 11.75 -5.84 -12.95
N THR A 61 12.57 -5.54 -13.94
CA THR A 61 13.92 -6.12 -14.10
C THR A 61 15.03 -5.17 -13.64
N LYS A 62 14.68 -3.96 -13.25
CA LYS A 62 15.62 -2.92 -12.80
C LYS A 62 15.24 -2.40 -11.43
N ALA A 63 16.23 -2.14 -10.59
CA ALA A 63 16.05 -1.49 -9.30
C ALA A 63 15.80 0.00 -9.53
N ILE A 64 14.54 0.38 -9.58
CA ILE A 64 14.07 1.74 -9.86
C ILE A 64 13.20 2.28 -8.71
N THR A 65 12.93 3.56 -8.73
CA THR A 65 11.86 4.16 -7.95
C THR A 65 10.63 4.33 -8.85
N LEU A 66 9.59 3.51 -8.63
CA LEU A 66 8.29 3.61 -9.31
C LEU A 66 7.32 4.37 -8.42
N ARG A 67 6.80 5.51 -8.87
CA ARG A 67 5.83 6.34 -8.15
C ARG A 67 4.54 6.49 -8.93
N GLY A 68 3.41 6.22 -8.27
CA GLY A 68 2.07 6.49 -8.80
C GLY A 68 1.46 7.76 -8.17
N ALA A 69 0.30 8.16 -8.66
CA ALA A 69 -0.48 9.30 -8.15
C ALA A 69 -1.18 9.00 -6.82
N GLY A 70 -1.27 7.75 -6.40
CA GLY A 70 -1.87 7.31 -5.16
C GLY A 70 -2.54 5.95 -5.28
N MET A 71 -2.85 5.34 -4.14
CA MET A 71 -3.47 4.01 -4.06
C MET A 71 -4.99 4.04 -3.91
N GLN A 72 -5.59 5.20 -3.71
CA GLN A 72 -7.03 5.41 -3.51
C GLN A 72 -7.47 6.74 -4.09
N VAL A 73 -8.77 6.92 -4.25
CA VAL A 73 -9.34 8.21 -4.71
C VAL A 73 -9.12 9.28 -3.64
N TYR A 74 -8.55 10.40 -4.02
CA TYR A 74 -8.49 11.59 -3.16
C TYR A 74 -9.80 12.36 -3.29
N THR A 75 -10.63 12.30 -2.28
CA THR A 75 -11.98 12.90 -2.27
C THR A 75 -11.96 14.43 -2.38
N ILE A 76 -10.88 15.08 -1.91
CA ILE A 76 -10.77 16.55 -1.94
C ILE A 76 -10.62 17.07 -3.36
N ASN A 77 -9.86 16.37 -4.22
CA ASN A 77 -9.50 16.82 -5.56
C ASN A 77 -10.03 15.90 -6.66
N ASN A 78 -10.73 14.85 -6.29
CA ASN A 78 -11.22 13.80 -7.20
C ASN A 78 -10.09 13.19 -8.07
N VAL A 79 -8.86 13.13 -7.55
CA VAL A 79 -7.72 12.51 -8.23
C VAL A 79 -7.87 11.00 -8.12
N LEU A 80 -7.89 10.34 -9.28
CA LEU A 80 -7.95 8.88 -9.35
C LEU A 80 -6.60 8.27 -8.98
N PRO A 81 -6.57 7.02 -8.47
CA PRO A 81 -5.31 6.32 -8.19
C PRO A 81 -4.56 6.00 -9.49
N THR A 82 -3.30 5.63 -9.34
CA THR A 82 -2.57 4.90 -10.38
C THR A 82 -2.86 3.42 -10.25
N LEU A 83 -3.57 2.87 -11.21
CA LEU A 83 -3.87 1.45 -11.31
C LEU A 83 -2.85 0.77 -12.22
N ILE A 84 -2.32 -0.37 -11.80
CA ILE A 84 -1.52 -1.25 -12.66
C ILE A 84 -2.31 -2.53 -12.83
N ASN A 85 -2.65 -2.88 -14.07
CA ASN A 85 -3.51 -4.00 -14.42
C ASN A 85 -2.71 -5.13 -15.05
N GLY A 86 -2.87 -6.34 -14.53
CA GLY A 86 -2.16 -7.55 -14.92
C GLY A 86 -1.05 -7.95 -13.95
N ASP A 87 -0.70 -9.21 -13.92
CA ASP A 87 0.38 -9.76 -13.08
C ASP A 87 1.73 -9.16 -13.49
N PHE A 88 2.63 -8.92 -12.53
CA PHE A 88 4.04 -8.64 -12.84
C PHE A 88 4.99 -9.37 -11.89
N THR A 89 6.19 -9.61 -12.39
CA THR A 89 7.26 -10.27 -11.66
C THR A 89 8.41 -9.30 -11.39
N ILE A 90 8.96 -9.35 -10.19
CA ILE A 90 10.20 -8.66 -9.86
C ILE A 90 11.36 -9.62 -10.11
N GLN A 91 12.23 -9.29 -11.07
CA GLN A 91 13.33 -10.12 -11.54
C GLN A 91 14.62 -9.31 -11.67
N ILE A 92 15.04 -8.70 -10.58
CA ILE A 92 16.27 -7.89 -10.56
C ILE A 92 17.48 -8.81 -10.40
N ALA A 93 18.52 -8.55 -11.18
CA ALA A 93 19.75 -9.34 -11.14
C ALA A 93 20.43 -9.29 -9.76
N GLU A 94 21.03 -10.40 -9.34
CA GLU A 94 21.78 -10.44 -8.08
C GLU A 94 23.01 -9.51 -8.14
N GLY A 95 23.31 -8.83 -7.05
CA GLY A 95 24.46 -7.93 -6.95
C GLY A 95 24.18 -6.47 -7.33
N VAL A 96 22.95 -6.15 -7.72
CA VAL A 96 22.53 -4.76 -7.93
C VAL A 96 22.50 -4.04 -6.58
N SER A 97 23.18 -2.89 -6.49
CA SER A 97 23.31 -2.08 -5.27
C SER A 97 22.13 -1.15 -5.03
N GLU A 98 21.49 -0.73 -6.12
CA GLU A 98 20.35 0.17 -6.13
C GLU A 98 19.12 -0.52 -5.52
N LYS A 99 18.24 0.28 -4.94
CA LYS A 99 17.06 -0.24 -4.23
C LYS A 99 15.80 -0.08 -5.06
N LEU A 100 15.00 -1.14 -5.11
CA LEU A 100 13.64 -1.05 -5.63
C LEU A 100 12.77 -0.26 -4.64
N THR A 101 12.08 0.76 -5.12
CA THR A 101 11.01 1.43 -4.38
C THR A 101 9.75 1.47 -5.23
N ILE A 102 8.62 1.02 -4.67
CA ILE A 102 7.29 1.11 -5.26
C ILE A 102 6.42 1.93 -4.34
N GLU A 103 5.90 3.06 -4.83
CA GLU A 103 5.14 4.02 -4.03
C GLU A 103 3.86 4.45 -4.73
N GLY A 104 2.76 4.55 -3.96
CA GLY A 104 1.54 5.22 -4.39
C GLY A 104 0.81 4.57 -5.55
N ILE A 105 0.84 3.25 -5.64
CA ILE A 105 0.11 2.48 -6.67
C ILE A 105 -1.04 1.69 -6.07
N CYS A 106 -2.04 1.41 -6.90
CA CYS A 106 -3.05 0.39 -6.68
C CYS A 106 -2.83 -0.75 -7.67
N HIS A 107 -2.55 -1.95 -7.16
CA HIS A 107 -2.32 -3.15 -7.95
C HIS A 107 -3.04 -4.32 -7.32
N LEU A 108 -4.08 -4.83 -7.97
CA LEU A 108 -4.98 -5.85 -7.40
C LEU A 108 -4.68 -7.26 -7.91
N ASP A 109 -3.89 -7.39 -8.96
CA ASP A 109 -3.44 -8.67 -9.49
C ASP A 109 -2.25 -9.20 -8.68
N ARG A 110 -1.43 -10.06 -9.25
CA ARG A 110 -0.31 -10.68 -8.54
C ARG A 110 0.99 -9.94 -8.75
N ILE A 111 1.67 -9.61 -7.64
CA ILE A 111 3.09 -9.31 -7.61
C ILE A 111 3.83 -10.55 -7.15
N SER A 112 4.77 -11.05 -7.96
CA SER A 112 5.61 -12.18 -7.59
C SER A 112 7.09 -11.87 -7.72
N SER A 113 7.91 -12.58 -6.95
CA SER A 113 9.35 -12.52 -7.09
C SER A 113 9.99 -13.80 -6.62
N ASN A 114 11.06 -14.18 -7.30
CA ASN A 114 11.95 -15.28 -6.92
C ASN A 114 13.42 -14.86 -7.13
N CYS A 115 13.76 -13.61 -6.77
CA CYS A 115 15.13 -13.11 -6.86
C CYS A 115 15.61 -12.63 -5.50
N LYS A 116 16.92 -12.73 -5.25
CA LYS A 116 17.54 -12.21 -4.05
C LYS A 116 17.61 -10.69 -4.13
N LEU A 117 16.80 -10.00 -3.35
CA LEU A 117 16.76 -8.55 -3.31
C LEU A 117 16.87 -8.05 -1.87
N SER A 118 17.67 -7.02 -1.65
CA SER A 118 17.83 -6.42 -0.33
C SER A 118 17.32 -4.99 -0.28
N GLY A 119 16.55 -4.68 0.78
CA GLY A 119 16.11 -3.33 1.08
C GLY A 119 15.06 -2.77 0.11
N ALA A 120 14.28 -3.63 -0.53
CA ALA A 120 13.12 -3.20 -1.31
C ALA A 120 12.11 -2.45 -0.42
N ARG A 121 11.44 -1.44 -0.97
CA ARG A 121 10.49 -0.59 -0.26
C ARG A 121 9.17 -0.53 -0.99
N PHE A 122 8.09 -0.84 -0.28
CA PHE A 122 6.72 -0.65 -0.73
C PHE A 122 6.08 0.40 0.18
N ILE A 123 5.63 1.49 -0.41
CA ILE A 123 5.19 2.67 0.35
C ILE A 123 3.82 3.09 -0.14
N LYS A 124 2.88 3.32 0.78
CA LYS A 124 1.56 3.92 0.47
C LYS A 124 0.91 3.29 -0.77
N SER A 125 0.95 1.95 -0.83
CA SER A 125 0.44 1.18 -1.96
C SER A 125 -0.65 0.20 -1.52
N ARG A 126 -1.65 0.01 -2.37
CA ARG A 126 -2.69 -0.99 -2.20
C ARG A 126 -2.41 -2.16 -3.12
N LEU A 127 -2.19 -3.31 -2.52
CA LEU A 127 -1.71 -4.51 -3.20
C LEU A 127 -2.72 -5.65 -2.96
N GLY A 128 -3.09 -6.39 -4.01
CA GLY A 128 -3.94 -7.56 -3.92
C GLY A 128 -3.14 -8.76 -3.43
N ARG A 129 -2.49 -9.45 -4.33
CA ARG A 129 -1.72 -10.68 -4.09
C ARG A 129 -0.24 -10.42 -4.18
N VAL A 130 0.49 -10.72 -3.10
CA VAL A 130 1.93 -10.50 -3.01
C VAL A 130 2.63 -11.81 -2.68
N SER A 131 3.58 -12.25 -3.49
CA SER A 131 4.37 -13.47 -3.30
C SER A 131 5.84 -13.18 -3.51
N LEU A 132 6.58 -13.00 -2.41
CA LEU A 132 8.00 -12.63 -2.44
C LEU A 132 8.86 -13.73 -1.84
N ALA A 133 9.91 -14.12 -2.57
CA ALA A 133 10.91 -15.03 -2.07
C ALA A 133 12.31 -14.38 -2.09
N TYR A 134 13.08 -14.65 -1.02
CA TYR A 134 14.48 -14.21 -0.83
C TYR A 134 14.67 -12.68 -0.75
N PHE A 135 13.68 -11.97 -0.19
CA PHE A 135 13.79 -10.54 0.10
C PHE A 135 14.40 -10.32 1.49
N ALA A 136 15.57 -9.72 1.54
CA ALA A 136 16.21 -9.35 2.79
C ALA A 136 15.92 -7.89 3.15
N ASN A 137 15.48 -7.63 4.39
CA ASN A 137 15.20 -6.27 4.90
C ASN A 137 14.26 -5.45 4.00
N ALA A 138 13.27 -6.10 3.39
CA ALA A 138 12.24 -5.38 2.67
C ALA A 138 11.31 -4.66 3.65
N SER A 139 10.80 -3.50 3.26
CA SER A 139 9.92 -2.69 4.11
C SER A 139 8.62 -2.34 3.42
N PHE A 140 7.53 -2.44 4.18
CA PHE A 140 6.20 -2.00 3.81
C PHE A 140 5.78 -0.87 4.76
N LEU A 141 5.46 0.29 4.21
CA LEU A 141 5.07 1.46 4.97
C LEU A 141 3.73 1.99 4.47
N HIS A 142 2.74 2.09 5.36
CA HIS A 142 1.39 2.59 5.04
C HIS A 142 0.72 1.85 3.87
N CYS A 143 1.00 0.56 3.73
CA CYS A 143 0.42 -0.27 2.67
C CYS A 143 -0.88 -0.95 3.12
N LYS A 144 -1.75 -1.25 2.14
CA LYS A 144 -2.89 -2.15 2.30
C LYS A 144 -2.67 -3.38 1.43
N ILE A 145 -2.40 -4.54 2.03
CA ILE A 145 -2.39 -5.84 1.36
C ILE A 145 -3.75 -6.48 1.62
N ILE A 146 -4.57 -6.64 0.57
CA ILE A 146 -6.02 -6.86 0.75
C ILE A 146 -6.51 -8.28 0.43
N GLU A 147 -5.68 -9.12 -0.17
CA GLU A 147 -6.03 -10.51 -0.42
C GLU A 147 -5.11 -11.44 0.36
N TYR A 148 -3.86 -11.64 -0.10
CA TYR A 148 -2.89 -12.45 0.62
C TYR A 148 -1.44 -12.01 0.42
N MET A 149 -0.59 -12.39 1.37
CA MET A 149 0.83 -12.19 1.32
C MET A 149 1.62 -13.45 1.66
N TYR A 150 2.37 -13.99 0.70
CA TYR A 150 3.34 -15.05 0.90
C TYR A 150 4.75 -14.50 0.94
N LEU A 151 5.48 -14.85 2.02
CA LEU A 151 6.87 -14.49 2.19
C LEU A 151 7.68 -15.78 2.40
N GLU A 152 8.61 -16.08 1.50
CA GLU A 152 9.46 -17.25 1.61
C GLU A 152 10.92 -16.82 1.74
N HIS A 153 11.61 -17.28 2.79
CA HIS A 153 12.99 -16.86 3.09
C HIS A 153 13.19 -15.34 3.02
N SER A 154 12.20 -14.58 3.51
CA SER A 154 12.16 -13.13 3.35
C SER A 154 11.95 -12.46 4.71
N ASP A 155 12.91 -11.61 5.10
CA ASP A 155 12.78 -10.81 6.32
C ASP A 155 12.19 -9.45 5.97
N CYS A 156 10.95 -9.23 6.39
CA CYS A 156 10.20 -8.03 6.05
C CYS A 156 9.80 -7.24 7.30
N ILE A 157 9.77 -5.93 7.16
CA ILE A 157 9.31 -4.99 8.20
C ILE A 157 8.05 -4.28 7.69
N PHE A 158 6.98 -4.38 8.47
CA PHE A 158 5.71 -3.73 8.19
C PHE A 158 5.47 -2.62 9.21
N ASN A 159 5.22 -1.42 8.74
CA ASN A 159 4.89 -0.29 9.60
C ASN A 159 3.55 0.32 9.17
N ASN A 160 2.62 0.40 10.11
CA ASN A 160 1.31 1.03 9.91
C ASN A 160 0.58 0.50 8.66
N CYS A 161 0.60 -0.83 8.49
CA CYS A 161 0.00 -1.54 7.36
C CYS A 161 -1.27 -2.29 7.75
N TYR A 162 -2.20 -2.40 6.81
CA TYR A 162 -3.25 -3.41 6.82
C TYR A 162 -2.77 -4.62 6.02
N VAL A 163 -2.82 -5.82 6.58
CA VAL A 163 -2.33 -7.04 5.93
C VAL A 163 -3.33 -8.18 6.15
N ALA A 164 -3.98 -8.59 5.06
CA ALA A 164 -4.81 -9.79 5.04
C ALA A 164 -3.93 -11.02 4.76
N ASP A 165 -4.27 -12.13 5.40
CA ASP A 165 -3.73 -13.47 5.14
C ASP A 165 -2.23 -13.54 4.88
N CYS A 166 -1.44 -13.15 5.88
CA CYS A 166 0.02 -13.15 5.80
C CYS A 166 0.60 -14.52 6.21
N ARG A 167 1.41 -15.09 5.33
CA ARG A 167 2.15 -16.35 5.58
C ARG A 167 3.65 -16.17 5.34
N PRO A 168 4.42 -15.84 6.37
CA PRO A 168 5.88 -15.87 6.31
C PRO A 168 6.38 -17.30 6.54
N THR A 169 6.96 -17.93 5.53
CA THR A 169 7.56 -19.27 5.62
C THR A 169 9.08 -19.15 5.67
N ASN A 170 9.70 -19.75 6.66
CA ASN A 170 11.16 -19.63 6.91
C ASN A 170 11.63 -18.16 6.91
N SER A 171 10.83 -17.28 7.47
CA SER A 171 11.00 -15.83 7.44
C SER A 171 10.86 -15.25 8.85
N SER A 172 11.55 -14.15 9.12
CA SER A 172 11.49 -13.44 10.40
C SER A 172 10.90 -12.05 10.18
N SER A 173 9.58 -11.98 10.09
CA SER A 173 8.90 -10.71 9.81
C SER A 173 8.54 -9.94 11.07
N GLN A 174 8.61 -8.61 10.99
CA GLN A 174 8.29 -7.71 12.09
C GLN A 174 7.13 -6.78 11.69
N PHE A 175 6.15 -6.67 12.58
CA PHE A 175 4.97 -5.85 12.36
C PHE A 175 4.86 -4.80 13.47
N TYR A 176 4.84 -3.54 13.08
CA TYR A 176 4.71 -2.40 13.99
C TYR A 176 3.44 -1.63 13.67
N ASN A 177 2.59 -1.45 14.66
CA ASN A 177 1.33 -0.71 14.51
C ASN A 177 0.50 -1.16 13.29
N CYS A 178 0.43 -2.48 13.04
CA CYS A 178 -0.31 -3.05 11.92
C CYS A 178 -1.70 -3.56 12.34
N ILE A 179 -2.56 -3.71 11.35
CA ILE A 179 -3.78 -4.52 11.44
C ILE A 179 -3.55 -5.79 10.61
N LEU A 180 -3.58 -6.95 11.25
CA LEU A 180 -3.40 -8.25 10.63
C LEU A 180 -4.73 -9.01 10.67
N VAL A 181 -5.18 -9.53 9.54
CA VAL A 181 -6.51 -10.13 9.40
C VAL A 181 -6.41 -11.56 8.91
N ASP A 182 -7.18 -12.44 9.56
CA ASP A 182 -7.56 -13.75 9.02
C ASP A 182 -8.90 -13.58 8.31
N ASP A 183 -8.94 -13.63 6.99
CA ASP A 183 -10.20 -13.54 6.23
C ASP A 183 -10.84 -14.92 6.02
N GLY A 184 -10.12 -15.99 6.38
CA GLY A 184 -10.63 -17.37 6.44
C GLY A 184 -10.51 -18.17 5.15
N ASP A 185 -9.74 -17.71 4.18
CA ASP A 185 -9.48 -18.44 2.93
C ASP A 185 -8.38 -19.54 3.07
N GLY A 186 -8.11 -19.95 4.30
CA GLY A 186 -7.20 -21.06 4.63
C GLY A 186 -5.80 -20.63 5.04
N ILE A 187 -5.45 -19.39 4.87
CA ILE A 187 -4.29 -18.70 5.43
C ILE A 187 -4.81 -17.78 6.54
N GLY A 188 -4.11 -17.68 7.64
CA GLY A 188 -4.60 -16.85 8.73
C GLY A 188 -3.53 -16.56 9.77
N LEU A 189 -3.93 -16.07 10.93
CA LEU A 189 -3.03 -15.76 12.04
C LEU A 189 -2.15 -16.97 12.43
N LYS A 190 -2.62 -18.21 12.26
CA LYS A 190 -1.87 -19.46 12.50
C LYS A 190 -0.63 -19.62 11.62
N ASP A 191 -0.58 -18.93 10.48
CA ASP A 191 0.48 -19.03 9.50
C ASP A 191 1.59 -17.97 9.70
N LEU A 192 1.45 -17.09 10.70
CA LEU A 192 2.43 -16.06 11.08
C LEU A 192 3.63 -16.65 11.82
N GLU A 193 4.36 -17.58 11.21
CA GLU A 193 5.52 -18.21 11.85
C GLU A 193 6.65 -17.21 12.12
N TYR A 194 7.29 -17.31 13.31
CA TYR A 194 8.45 -16.50 13.72
C TYR A 194 8.24 -14.97 13.67
N ALA A 195 6.99 -14.49 13.63
CA ALA A 195 6.70 -13.08 13.59
C ALA A 195 6.90 -12.41 14.95
N SER A 196 7.37 -11.17 14.92
CA SER A 196 7.37 -10.26 16.07
C SER A 196 6.34 -9.16 15.86
N LEU A 197 5.39 -9.03 16.79
CA LEU A 197 4.22 -8.18 16.68
C LEU A 197 4.27 -7.08 17.75
N TYR A 198 4.32 -5.83 17.33
CA TYR A 198 4.40 -4.66 18.22
C TYR A 198 3.21 -3.73 17.98
N ASN A 199 2.41 -3.50 19.01
CA ASN A 199 1.29 -2.56 19.00
C ASN A 199 0.26 -2.86 17.88
N CYS A 200 0.10 -4.14 17.53
CA CYS A 200 -0.75 -4.58 16.44
C CYS A 200 -2.18 -4.90 16.91
N ILE A 201 -3.12 -4.81 15.97
CA ILE A 201 -4.47 -5.33 16.12
C ILE A 201 -4.58 -6.57 15.25
N LEU A 202 -4.95 -7.71 15.84
CA LEU A 202 -5.07 -9.00 15.19
C LEU A 202 -6.54 -9.35 15.09
N ILE A 203 -7.04 -9.59 13.89
CA ILE A 203 -8.45 -9.86 13.63
C ILE A 203 -8.61 -11.30 13.22
N GLY A 204 -9.33 -12.06 14.03
CA GLY A 204 -9.69 -13.45 13.78
C GLY A 204 -11.07 -13.60 13.16
N LYS A 205 -11.42 -14.81 12.74
CA LYS A 205 -12.69 -15.16 12.10
C LYS A 205 -13.67 -15.89 13.03
N GLU A 206 -13.50 -15.88 14.34
CA GLU A 206 -14.37 -16.47 15.38
C GLU A 206 -14.80 -17.96 15.18
N SER A 207 -14.57 -18.52 14.01
CA SER A 207 -15.13 -19.83 13.61
C SER A 207 -14.12 -20.99 13.56
N SER A 208 -12.83 -20.74 13.78
CA SER A 208 -11.80 -21.77 13.63
C SER A 208 -10.61 -21.63 14.57
N SER A 209 -9.96 -22.75 14.88
CA SER A 209 -8.67 -22.77 15.58
C SER A 209 -7.53 -22.10 14.78
N GLY A 210 -7.78 -21.66 13.55
CA GLY A 210 -6.85 -20.94 12.67
C GLY A 210 -6.51 -19.52 13.13
N ASP A 211 -7.34 -18.95 14.02
CA ASP A 211 -7.14 -17.59 14.55
C ASP A 211 -6.01 -17.51 15.61
N ARG A 212 -5.35 -18.62 15.92
CA ARG A 212 -4.30 -18.65 16.95
C ARG A 212 -2.93 -18.46 16.35
N LEU A 213 -2.20 -17.53 16.93
CA LEU A 213 -0.79 -17.36 16.60
C LEU A 213 0.04 -18.60 16.95
N PRO A 214 1.03 -18.98 16.13
CA PRO A 214 2.01 -20.01 16.47
C PRO A 214 2.86 -19.61 17.68
N SER A 215 3.30 -20.62 18.44
CA SER A 215 4.18 -20.41 19.59
C SER A 215 5.57 -19.83 19.23
N SER A 216 5.92 -19.81 17.95
CA SER A 216 7.13 -19.18 17.43
C SER A 216 7.04 -17.65 17.33
N CYS A 217 5.83 -17.06 17.46
CA CYS A 217 5.65 -15.62 17.50
C CYS A 217 6.00 -15.01 18.85
N VAL A 218 6.30 -13.71 18.87
CA VAL A 218 6.42 -12.90 20.08
C VAL A 218 5.56 -11.66 19.97
N VAL A 219 4.86 -11.31 21.05
CA VAL A 219 3.82 -10.27 21.05
C VAL A 219 4.10 -9.20 22.10
N TYR A 220 4.00 -7.94 21.69
CA TYR A 220 4.20 -6.76 22.53
C TYR A 220 3.02 -5.80 22.38
N ASN A 221 2.21 -5.61 23.44
CA ASN A 221 1.07 -4.70 23.46
C ASN A 221 0.15 -4.82 22.24
N CYS A 222 -0.44 -6.00 22.02
CA CYS A 222 -1.35 -6.24 20.91
C CYS A 222 -2.78 -6.48 21.40
N THR A 223 -3.75 -6.23 20.50
CA THR A 223 -5.17 -6.53 20.75
C THR A 223 -5.65 -7.59 19.77
N GLY A 224 -6.26 -8.67 20.27
CA GLY A 224 -7.02 -9.65 19.49
C GLY A 224 -8.47 -9.22 19.37
N VAL A 225 -9.03 -9.26 18.17
CA VAL A 225 -10.39 -8.86 17.87
C VAL A 225 -11.11 -10.03 17.23
N ASN A 226 -12.26 -10.41 17.80
CA ASN A 226 -13.12 -11.45 17.25
C ASN A 226 -12.41 -12.82 17.04
N CYS A 227 -11.46 -13.16 17.92
CA CYS A 227 -10.70 -14.40 17.84
C CYS A 227 -11.46 -15.57 18.44
N TYR A 228 -11.24 -16.78 17.92
CA TYR A 228 -11.81 -18.02 18.42
C TYR A 228 -11.38 -18.28 19.88
N ASP A 229 -12.27 -18.88 20.70
CA ASP A 229 -12.05 -19.10 22.14
C ASP A 229 -11.61 -17.83 22.89
N ALA A 230 -12.04 -16.66 22.42
CA ALA A 230 -11.74 -15.35 22.98
C ALA A 230 -10.23 -15.01 23.08
N THR A 231 -9.34 -15.75 22.42
CA THR A 231 -7.92 -15.37 22.39
C THR A 231 -7.13 -15.99 21.24
N CYS A 232 -6.43 -15.14 20.46
CA CYS A 232 -5.42 -15.57 19.51
C CYS A 232 -4.02 -15.77 20.15
N PHE A 233 -3.86 -15.48 21.44
CA PHE A 233 -2.58 -15.43 22.13
C PHE A 233 -2.30 -16.63 23.06
N LYS A 234 -3.09 -17.70 22.97
CA LYS A 234 -3.10 -18.77 23.95
C LYS A 234 -1.73 -19.43 24.22
N ASP A 235 -0.98 -19.65 23.16
CA ASP A 235 0.26 -20.46 23.20
C ASP A 235 1.51 -19.65 22.83
N VAL A 236 1.42 -18.32 22.75
CA VAL A 236 2.54 -17.46 22.33
C VAL A 236 3.24 -16.81 23.52
N PRO A 237 4.55 -16.57 23.44
CA PRO A 237 5.26 -15.73 24.39
C PRO A 237 4.71 -14.30 24.38
N ILE A 238 4.09 -13.87 25.47
CA ILE A 238 3.60 -12.51 25.66
C ILE A 238 4.69 -11.76 26.41
N ALA A 239 5.38 -10.86 25.69
CA ALA A 239 6.42 -10.04 26.29
C ALA A 239 5.85 -8.83 27.05
N LEU A 240 4.68 -8.33 26.60
CA LEU A 240 3.93 -7.24 27.23
C LEU A 240 2.40 -7.50 27.13
N ASN A 241 1.60 -6.59 27.66
CA ASN A 241 0.15 -6.73 27.76
C ASN A 241 -0.56 -7.04 26.44
N VAL A 242 -1.58 -7.85 26.50
CA VAL A 242 -2.51 -8.12 25.41
C VAL A 242 -3.94 -7.86 25.84
N GLU A 243 -4.76 -7.41 24.90
CA GLU A 243 -6.19 -7.16 25.09
C GLU A 243 -7.01 -8.08 24.20
N GLN A 244 -8.27 -8.31 24.58
CA GLN A 244 -9.25 -9.04 23.76
C GLN A 244 -10.49 -8.17 23.56
N SER A 245 -11.03 -8.17 22.36
CA SER A 245 -12.14 -7.30 21.99
C SER A 245 -13.03 -7.89 20.89
N ILE A 246 -14.06 -7.15 20.54
CA ILE A 246 -14.94 -7.41 19.39
C ILE A 246 -14.93 -6.20 18.45
N PHE A 247 -15.44 -6.35 17.22
CA PHE A 247 -15.41 -5.29 16.20
C PHE A 247 -16.01 -3.96 16.69
N THR A 248 -17.23 -4.00 17.26
CA THR A 248 -17.97 -2.81 17.70
C THR A 248 -17.31 -2.08 18.86
N ASP A 249 -16.50 -2.75 19.66
CA ASP A 249 -15.72 -2.18 20.75
C ASP A 249 -14.39 -1.60 20.26
N THR A 250 -13.90 -2.07 19.12
CA THR A 250 -12.58 -1.74 18.58
C THR A 250 -12.63 -0.66 17.51
N PHE A 251 -13.47 -0.86 16.50
CA PHE A 251 -13.49 0.00 15.30
C PHE A 251 -14.81 0.78 15.21
N LYS A 252 -14.76 1.99 14.64
CA LYS A 252 -15.94 2.78 14.34
C LYS A 252 -16.68 2.32 13.10
N ASP A 253 -15.96 1.83 12.09
CA ASP A 253 -16.46 1.57 10.74
C ASP A 253 -16.14 0.17 10.19
N TYR A 254 -15.37 -0.66 10.90
CA TYR A 254 -15.04 -2.01 10.44
C TYR A 254 -15.81 -3.08 11.21
N THR A 255 -16.51 -3.95 10.47
CA THR A 255 -17.37 -5.03 11.00
C THR A 255 -16.96 -6.43 10.55
N GLY A 256 -15.74 -6.58 10.03
CA GLY A 256 -15.20 -7.87 9.55
C GLY A 256 -15.19 -8.03 8.04
N ILE A 257 -15.74 -7.09 7.29
CA ILE A 257 -15.72 -7.12 5.81
C ILE A 257 -14.92 -5.91 5.33
N TYR A 258 -13.86 -6.14 4.56
CA TYR A 258 -13.06 -5.07 3.98
C TYR A 258 -13.83 -4.32 2.90
N SER A 259 -13.75 -3.00 2.91
CA SER A 259 -14.08 -2.13 1.78
C SER A 259 -13.09 -0.96 1.72
N ASP A 260 -13.01 -0.29 0.58
CA ASP A 260 -12.06 0.81 0.37
C ASP A 260 -12.35 2.04 1.23
N ASP A 261 -13.60 2.20 1.65
CA ASP A 261 -14.06 3.34 2.46
C ASP A 261 -13.76 3.16 3.95
N ILE A 262 -13.30 1.97 4.38
CA ILE A 262 -13.01 1.70 5.78
C ILE A 262 -11.76 2.46 6.21
N THR A 263 -11.91 3.25 7.26
CA THR A 263 -10.82 4.03 7.85
C THR A 263 -10.03 3.25 8.89
N PHE A 264 -10.63 2.22 9.51
CA PHE A 264 -10.09 1.51 10.69
C PHE A 264 -9.87 2.43 11.89
N GLU A 265 -10.62 3.52 12.00
CA GLU A 265 -10.55 4.40 13.14
C GLU A 265 -11.04 3.69 14.40
N LEU A 266 -10.26 3.79 15.49
CA LEU A 266 -10.59 3.15 16.75
C LEU A 266 -11.71 3.91 17.48
N THR A 267 -12.53 3.15 18.23
CA THR A 267 -13.47 3.72 19.19
C THR A 267 -12.74 4.40 20.36
N ASP A 268 -13.43 5.24 21.11
CA ASP A 268 -12.85 5.88 22.30
C ASP A 268 -12.44 4.88 23.39
N LYS A 269 -13.03 3.68 23.39
CA LYS A 269 -12.63 2.57 24.25
C LYS A 269 -11.29 2.01 23.80
N ALA A 270 -11.15 1.69 22.53
CA ALA A 270 -9.96 1.08 21.97
C ALA A 270 -8.75 2.02 21.92
N LYS A 271 -8.96 3.32 21.77
CA LYS A 271 -7.89 4.34 21.86
C LYS A 271 -7.15 4.37 23.21
N LYS A 272 -7.68 3.72 24.23
CA LYS A 272 -7.03 3.58 25.54
C LYS A 272 -6.04 2.42 25.61
N TRP A 273 -6.07 1.51 24.67
CA TRP A 273 -5.08 0.44 24.54
C TRP A 273 -3.82 1.01 23.89
N LEU A 274 -2.88 1.35 24.75
CA LEU A 274 -1.67 2.01 24.28
C LEU A 274 -0.60 1.00 23.88
N GLY A 275 0.13 1.35 22.86
CA GLY A 275 1.34 0.67 22.43
C GLY A 275 2.51 0.88 23.39
N THR A 276 3.64 0.24 23.07
CA THR A 276 4.91 0.37 23.81
C THR A 276 5.46 1.81 23.82
N ASP A 277 5.05 2.61 22.84
CA ASP A 277 5.42 4.01 22.63
C ASP A 277 4.44 5.02 23.24
N GLY A 278 3.38 4.54 23.92
CA GLY A 278 2.35 5.36 24.52
C GLY A 278 1.32 5.92 23.53
N THR A 279 1.39 5.54 22.25
CA THR A 279 0.37 5.87 21.25
C THR A 279 -0.70 4.78 21.16
N GLN A 280 -1.79 5.01 20.42
CA GLN A 280 -2.80 3.96 20.18
C GLN A 280 -2.21 2.79 19.38
N GLN A 281 -2.79 1.61 19.50
CA GLN A 281 -2.45 0.45 18.68
C GLN A 281 -3.02 0.56 17.25
N GLY A 282 -2.53 -0.28 16.35
CA GLY A 282 -2.99 -0.32 14.95
C GLY A 282 -2.42 0.79 14.08
N ILE A 283 -2.95 0.93 12.87
CA ILE A 283 -2.33 1.73 11.79
C ILE A 283 -2.18 3.23 12.09
N TYR A 284 -2.92 3.78 13.05
CA TYR A 284 -2.79 5.19 13.45
C TYR A 284 -1.91 5.40 14.70
N GLY A 285 -1.25 4.35 15.19
CA GLY A 285 -0.27 4.45 16.27
C GLY A 285 1.14 4.78 15.78
N GLY A 286 2.05 4.94 16.72
CA GLY A 286 3.46 5.21 16.42
C GLY A 286 3.74 6.67 16.06
N ASN A 287 5.02 6.91 15.75
CA ASN A 287 5.50 8.25 15.38
C ASN A 287 5.11 8.66 13.95
N PHE A 288 4.72 7.69 13.14
CA PHE A 288 4.35 7.88 11.72
C PHE A 288 2.99 7.22 11.46
N PRO A 289 1.88 7.81 11.94
CA PRO A 289 0.55 7.26 11.73
C PRO A 289 0.24 7.04 10.25
N TYR A 290 -0.62 6.07 9.96
CA TYR A 290 -1.04 5.76 8.60
C TYR A 290 -1.51 7.02 7.85
N ASP A 291 -0.84 7.29 6.74
CA ASP A 291 -1.16 8.35 5.79
C ASP A 291 -1.05 7.79 4.37
N PRO A 292 -2.16 7.71 3.62
CA PRO A 292 -2.17 7.23 2.25
C PRO A 292 -1.68 8.26 1.23
N THR A 293 -1.46 9.52 1.63
CA THR A 293 -1.06 10.61 0.74
C THR A 293 0.34 10.36 0.20
N THR A 294 0.48 10.28 -1.11
CA THR A 294 1.80 10.06 -1.76
C THR A 294 2.73 11.25 -1.63
N SER A 295 4.03 11.00 -1.78
CA SER A 295 5.05 12.05 -1.79
C SER A 295 5.05 12.86 -3.10
N ASN A 296 4.33 12.40 -4.13
CA ASN A 296 4.25 13.13 -5.39
C ASN A 296 3.53 14.48 -5.22
N PRO A 297 4.02 15.53 -5.85
CA PRO A 297 3.28 16.78 -5.94
C PRO A 297 1.90 16.54 -6.56
N HIS A 298 0.86 17.07 -5.93
CA HIS A 298 -0.51 16.95 -6.39
C HIS A 298 -1.20 18.32 -6.42
N ILE A 299 -2.11 18.49 -7.37
CA ILE A 299 -2.86 19.73 -7.50
C ILE A 299 -3.91 19.78 -6.40
N THR A 300 -3.81 20.76 -5.51
CA THR A 300 -4.78 21.00 -4.43
C THR A 300 -5.88 21.95 -4.85
N LYS A 301 -5.63 22.76 -5.89
CA LYS A 301 -6.61 23.70 -6.45
C LYS A 301 -6.36 23.87 -7.94
N CYS A 302 -7.42 23.80 -8.73
CA CYS A 302 -7.38 24.08 -10.15
C CYS A 302 -8.65 24.84 -10.57
N ASN A 303 -8.56 26.15 -10.69
CA ASN A 303 -9.64 26.99 -11.18
C ASN A 303 -9.29 27.50 -12.57
N VAL A 304 -10.09 27.12 -13.55
CA VAL A 304 -9.98 27.60 -14.93
C VAL A 304 -11.18 28.47 -15.24
N ALA A 305 -10.97 29.71 -15.66
CA ALA A 305 -12.05 30.59 -16.01
C ALA A 305 -12.88 30.01 -17.18
N ALA A 306 -14.22 30.07 -17.07
CA ALA A 306 -15.12 29.54 -18.09
C ALA A 306 -15.05 30.32 -19.42
N LYS A 307 -14.48 31.50 -19.43
CA LYS A 307 -14.35 32.37 -20.63
C LYS A 307 -13.01 33.08 -20.61
N SER A 308 -12.41 33.27 -21.78
CA SER A 308 -11.26 34.13 -21.96
C SER A 308 -11.64 35.62 -21.72
N THR A 309 -10.66 36.40 -21.30
CA THR A 309 -10.72 37.85 -21.20
C THR A 309 -10.79 38.49 -22.61
N ALA A 310 -11.12 39.78 -22.70
CA ALA A 310 -11.24 40.47 -23.97
C ALA A 310 -9.94 40.49 -24.79
N ASP A 311 -8.79 40.35 -24.17
CA ASP A 311 -7.48 40.19 -24.78
C ASP A 311 -7.08 38.72 -25.10
N GLY A 312 -8.04 37.80 -25.01
CA GLY A 312 -7.89 36.39 -25.40
C GLY A 312 -7.17 35.52 -24.37
N LYS A 313 -6.91 36.01 -23.17
CA LYS A 313 -6.25 35.24 -22.11
C LYS A 313 -7.27 34.45 -21.30
N LEU A 314 -6.90 33.23 -20.90
CA LEU A 314 -7.66 32.40 -19.96
C LEU A 314 -6.99 32.51 -18.58
N SER A 315 -7.79 32.89 -17.56
CA SER A 315 -7.28 32.87 -16.18
C SER A 315 -7.25 31.44 -15.68
N VAL A 316 -6.09 31.02 -15.19
CA VAL A 316 -5.87 29.71 -14.55
C VAL A 316 -5.21 29.95 -13.20
N ASP A 317 -5.79 29.36 -12.15
CA ASP A 317 -5.29 29.44 -10.78
C ASP A 317 -5.04 28.01 -10.30
N ILE A 318 -3.78 27.64 -10.13
CA ILE A 318 -3.35 26.30 -9.75
C ILE A 318 -2.51 26.39 -8.48
N GLU A 319 -2.89 25.60 -7.47
CA GLU A 319 -2.07 25.34 -6.29
C GLU A 319 -1.59 23.90 -6.32
N VAL A 320 -0.32 23.69 -5.97
CA VAL A 320 0.33 22.37 -5.91
C VAL A 320 0.88 22.19 -4.51
N ALA A 321 0.55 21.09 -3.86
CA ALA A 321 1.18 20.66 -2.61
C ALA A 321 2.09 19.45 -2.87
N GLY A 322 3.22 19.40 -2.20
CA GLY A 322 4.08 18.23 -2.08
C GLY A 322 4.22 17.89 -0.60
N VAL A 323 4.47 16.64 -0.28
CA VAL A 323 4.84 16.21 1.07
C VAL A 323 6.35 16.33 1.18
N GLU A 324 6.83 17.08 2.16
CA GLU A 324 8.26 17.18 2.52
C GLU A 324 8.77 15.87 3.17
#